data_3feca6ac4dced23a4ad122eb388f2342
#
_entry.id   3feca6ac4dced23a4ad122eb388f2342
#
_cell.length_a   1.000
_cell.length_b   1.000
_cell.length_c   1.000
_cell.angle_alpha   90.00
_cell.angle_beta   90.00
_cell.angle_gamma   90.00
#
_symmetry.space_group_name_H-M   'P 1'
#
loop_
_entity.id
_entity.type
_entity.pdbx_description
1 polymer ?
#
loop_
_entity_poly.entity_id
_entity_poly.type
_entity_poly.pdbx_seq_one_letter_code
_entity_poly.pdbx_strand_id
1 'polypeptide(L)'
;MNEVKVQWLGHSCFCMEYREYSIVTDPYEDGYVPGLAPLCLSAGAVYCSHGHGDHSAAACVKQTREKAPPDFSVQEFAVPHDHHGGARRGMNTIRQFCFGSLRVVHMGDTGCVPEESALAALHGCDALLLPIGGYYTVDAEEAFAIAEKIAPRCIVPMHYRGEDFGFDELGTLDAFTALFAAEEVHFLKSDTFTLTAAEPRGVIVPQLENAEKTDGV
;
A
#
# COMPACT_ATOMS: atom_id res chain seq x y z
N MET A 1 12.51 -13.46 16.20
CA MET A 1 11.18 -13.71 15.61
C MET A 1 11.13 -12.97 14.28
N ASN A 2 10.50 -13.53 13.25
CA ASN A 2 10.29 -12.80 12.01
C ASN A 2 9.17 -11.78 12.25
N GLU A 3 9.50 -10.51 12.13
CA GLU A 3 8.55 -9.40 12.22
C GLU A 3 8.93 -8.34 11.20
N VAL A 4 7.94 -7.64 10.67
CA VAL A 4 8.09 -6.52 9.75
C VAL A 4 7.35 -5.35 10.35
N LYS A 5 8.04 -4.23 10.54
CA LYS A 5 7.41 -2.98 10.90
C LYS A 5 6.90 -2.33 9.62
N VAL A 6 5.62 -2.01 9.56
CA VAL A 6 4.97 -1.39 8.40
C VAL A 6 4.45 -0.03 8.81
N GLN A 7 4.91 1.02 8.15
CA GLN A 7 4.49 2.40 8.34
C GLN A 7 3.79 2.91 7.09
N TRP A 8 2.59 3.45 7.24
CA TRP A 8 1.87 4.13 6.17
C TRP A 8 2.19 5.63 6.17
N LEU A 9 2.66 6.13 5.05
CA LEU A 9 3.10 7.52 4.90
C LEU A 9 2.09 8.38 4.12
N GLY A 10 0.91 7.82 3.85
CA GLY A 10 -0.15 8.43 3.05
C GLY A 10 -0.20 7.89 1.63
N HIS A 11 -1.35 8.05 0.98
CA HIS A 11 -1.63 7.55 -0.36
C HIS A 11 -1.28 6.06 -0.49
N SER A 12 -0.37 5.70 -1.41
CA SER A 12 0.17 4.35 -1.57
C SER A 12 1.60 4.19 -1.02
N CYS A 13 2.10 5.20 -0.29
CA CYS A 13 3.47 5.19 0.22
C CYS A 13 3.58 4.45 1.54
N PHE A 14 4.44 3.44 1.58
CA PHE A 14 4.77 2.70 2.80
C PHE A 14 6.28 2.59 3.00
N CYS A 15 6.71 2.61 4.26
CA CYS A 15 8.03 2.16 4.67
C CYS A 15 7.88 0.83 5.41
N MET A 16 8.68 -0.16 5.02
CA MET A 16 8.71 -1.49 5.65
C MET A 16 10.11 -1.79 6.14
N GLU A 17 10.24 -2.10 7.43
CA GLU A 17 11.51 -2.41 8.08
C GLU A 17 11.53 -3.89 8.49
N TYR A 18 12.55 -4.59 8.06
CA TYR A 18 12.82 -5.98 8.41
C TYR A 18 14.26 -6.14 8.88
N ARG A 19 14.46 -6.39 10.16
CA ARG A 19 15.80 -6.37 10.80
C ARG A 19 16.47 -4.99 10.62
N GLU A 20 17.64 -4.96 9.97
CA GLU A 20 18.39 -3.73 9.67
C GLU A 20 18.24 -3.30 8.19
N TYR A 21 17.18 -3.74 7.52
CA TYR A 21 16.90 -3.42 6.12
C TYR A 21 15.52 -2.79 5.98
N SER A 22 15.47 -1.66 5.32
CA SER A 22 14.24 -0.93 5.05
C SER A 22 14.00 -0.77 3.56
N ILE A 23 12.72 -0.80 3.18
CA ILE A 23 12.26 -0.48 1.82
C ILE A 23 11.16 0.56 1.87
N VAL A 24 11.08 1.37 0.84
CA VAL A 24 9.98 2.31 0.61
C VAL A 24 9.25 1.92 -0.68
N THR A 25 7.92 1.91 -0.64
CA THR A 25 7.07 1.70 -1.81
C THR A 25 6.34 2.99 -2.17
N ASP A 26 6.21 3.24 -3.47
CA ASP A 26 5.41 4.31 -4.07
C ASP A 26 5.53 5.68 -3.39
N PRO A 27 6.75 6.24 -3.25
CA PRO A 27 6.91 7.59 -2.74
C PRO A 27 6.32 8.60 -3.73
N TYR A 28 5.59 9.61 -3.22
CA TYR A 28 4.98 10.68 -3.99
C TYR A 28 5.85 11.93 -4.04
N GLU A 29 5.70 12.72 -5.11
CA GLU A 29 6.35 14.03 -5.25
C GLU A 29 5.76 15.04 -4.27
N ASP A 30 6.59 15.96 -3.80
CA ASP A 30 6.18 17.03 -2.90
C ASP A 30 5.05 17.88 -3.52
N GLY A 31 3.97 18.07 -2.77
CA GLY A 31 2.78 18.81 -3.19
C GLY A 31 1.94 18.13 -4.27
N TYR A 32 2.25 16.88 -4.66
CA TYR A 32 1.49 16.17 -5.70
C TYR A 32 0.17 15.61 -5.14
N VAL A 33 0.19 14.99 -3.98
CA VAL A 33 -1.00 14.48 -3.31
C VAL A 33 -1.50 15.52 -2.31
N PRO A 34 -2.73 16.07 -2.49
CA PRO A 34 -3.25 17.10 -1.59
C PRO A 34 -3.22 16.69 -0.12
N GLY A 35 -2.85 17.59 0.77
CA GLY A 35 -2.87 17.40 2.23
C GLY A 35 -1.77 16.49 2.79
N LEU A 36 -0.86 15.98 1.96
CA LEU A 36 0.27 15.18 2.43
C LEU A 36 1.55 16.04 2.53
N ALA A 37 2.26 15.91 3.65
CA ALA A 37 3.52 16.59 3.87
C ALA A 37 4.65 15.98 3.01
N PRO A 38 5.71 16.75 2.69
CA PRO A 38 6.88 16.26 1.97
C PRO A 38 7.52 15.05 2.66
N LEU A 39 7.93 14.06 1.86
CA LEU A 39 8.62 12.88 2.35
C LEU A 39 10.08 13.19 2.69
N CYS A 40 10.51 12.77 3.88
CA CYS A 40 11.92 12.86 4.32
C CYS A 40 12.39 11.48 4.79
N LEU A 41 12.73 10.61 3.84
CA LEU A 41 12.94 9.18 4.05
C LEU A 41 14.37 8.74 3.73
N SER A 42 14.78 7.66 4.38
CA SER A 42 15.99 6.91 4.05
C SER A 42 15.68 5.43 4.02
N ALA A 43 16.13 4.69 3.02
CA ALA A 43 15.89 3.26 2.91
C ALA A 43 16.97 2.55 2.10
N GLY A 44 17.10 1.23 2.28
CA GLY A 44 17.99 0.37 1.51
C GLY A 44 17.54 0.18 0.06
N ALA A 45 16.22 0.23 -0.20
CA ALA A 45 15.67 0.17 -1.56
C ALA A 45 14.35 0.95 -1.68
N VAL A 46 14.01 1.34 -2.92
CA VAL A 46 12.75 1.99 -3.29
C VAL A 46 12.11 1.21 -4.43
N TYR A 47 10.81 0.96 -4.32
CA TYR A 47 10.02 0.24 -5.31
C TYR A 47 8.82 1.08 -5.74
N CYS A 48 8.80 1.51 -7.00
CA CYS A 48 7.70 2.27 -7.60
C CYS A 48 6.84 1.32 -8.44
N SER A 49 5.54 1.31 -8.20
CA SER A 49 4.61 0.43 -8.93
C SER A 49 4.45 0.83 -10.40
N HIS A 50 4.51 2.14 -10.67
CA HIS A 50 4.43 2.72 -12.01
C HIS A 50 5.01 4.16 -12.01
N GLY A 51 4.86 4.89 -13.11
CA GLY A 51 5.59 6.16 -13.33
C GLY A 51 4.82 7.46 -13.07
N HIS A 52 3.64 7.43 -12.43
CA HIS A 52 2.92 8.66 -12.08
C HIS A 52 3.56 9.36 -10.87
N GLY A 53 3.43 10.68 -10.76
CA GLY A 53 4.14 11.49 -9.75
C GLY A 53 3.73 11.21 -8.31
N ASP A 54 2.57 10.64 -8.10
CA ASP A 54 2.06 10.17 -6.80
C ASP A 54 2.63 8.80 -6.37
N HIS A 55 3.49 8.14 -7.22
CA HIS A 55 4.07 6.83 -6.95
C HIS A 55 5.55 6.69 -7.31
N SER A 56 6.15 7.66 -7.99
CA SER A 56 7.46 7.48 -8.63
C SER A 56 8.58 8.40 -8.13
N ALA A 57 8.38 9.11 -7.02
CA ALA A 57 9.35 10.05 -6.48
C ALA A 57 10.52 9.36 -5.74
N ALA A 58 11.13 8.33 -6.34
CA ALA A 58 12.26 7.61 -5.74
C ALA A 58 13.44 8.54 -5.36
N ALA A 59 13.57 9.68 -6.03
CA ALA A 59 14.63 10.67 -5.76
C ALA A 59 14.48 11.37 -4.39
N CYS A 60 13.28 11.41 -3.79
CA CYS A 60 13.08 11.98 -2.46
C CYS A 60 13.48 11.03 -1.32
N VAL A 61 13.79 9.76 -1.63
CA VAL A 61 14.26 8.79 -0.65
C VAL A 61 15.79 8.67 -0.72
N LYS A 62 16.47 9.03 0.38
CA LYS A 62 17.92 8.86 0.48
C LYS A 62 18.26 7.38 0.59
N GLN A 63 18.95 6.84 -0.41
CA GLN A 63 19.42 5.47 -0.36
C GLN A 63 20.50 5.28 0.70
N THR A 64 20.33 4.27 1.54
CA THR A 64 21.31 3.84 2.55
C THR A 64 22.22 2.76 1.98
N ARG A 65 23.21 2.33 2.80
CA ARG A 65 24.10 1.20 2.44
C ARG A 65 23.62 -0.14 3.03
N GLU A 66 22.40 -0.19 3.53
CA GLU A 66 21.78 -1.41 4.02
C GLU A 66 21.77 -2.47 2.92
N LYS A 67 21.99 -3.72 3.31
CA LYS A 67 21.95 -4.85 2.39
C LYS A 67 20.71 -5.67 2.67
N ALA A 68 20.03 -6.04 1.60
CA ALA A 68 18.91 -6.97 1.71
C ALA A 68 19.35 -8.27 2.40
N PRO A 69 18.60 -8.73 3.41
CA PRO A 69 18.85 -10.02 4.03
C PRO A 69 18.73 -11.17 3.02
N PRO A 70 19.42 -12.30 3.19
CA PRO A 70 19.41 -13.40 2.23
C PRO A 70 18.02 -14.06 2.09
N ASP A 71 17.15 -13.90 3.07
CA ASP A 71 15.77 -14.37 3.09
C ASP A 71 14.75 -13.28 2.69
N PHE A 72 15.21 -12.15 2.14
CA PHE A 72 14.36 -11.16 1.47
C PHE A 72 14.30 -11.45 -0.02
N SER A 73 13.11 -11.40 -0.59
CA SER A 73 12.89 -11.50 -2.03
C SER A 73 11.66 -10.74 -2.47
N VAL A 74 11.58 -10.42 -3.77
CA VAL A 74 10.45 -9.71 -4.38
C VAL A 74 9.97 -10.50 -5.58
N GLN A 75 8.64 -10.66 -5.71
CA GLN A 75 7.96 -11.15 -6.91
C GLN A 75 7.12 -10.02 -7.49
N GLU A 76 7.09 -9.93 -8.83
CA GLU A 76 6.40 -8.87 -9.54
C GLU A 76 5.35 -9.44 -10.50
N PHE A 77 4.19 -8.77 -10.57
CA PHE A 77 3.09 -9.12 -11.45
C PHE A 77 2.63 -7.85 -12.16
N ALA A 78 2.76 -7.81 -13.49
CA ALA A 78 2.26 -6.70 -14.29
C ALA A 78 0.74 -6.82 -14.44
N VAL A 79 0.02 -5.73 -14.14
CA VAL A 79 -1.44 -5.65 -14.25
C VAL A 79 -1.83 -4.32 -14.89
N PRO A 80 -2.99 -4.24 -15.57
CA PRO A 80 -3.49 -2.97 -16.08
C PRO A 80 -3.78 -1.97 -14.95
N HIS A 81 -3.46 -0.69 -15.19
CA HIS A 81 -3.85 0.42 -14.33
C HIS A 81 -5.22 1.01 -14.70
N ASP A 82 -6.02 0.29 -15.47
CA ASP A 82 -7.37 0.65 -15.86
C ASP A 82 -8.17 -0.56 -16.36
N HIS A 83 -9.49 -0.41 -16.46
CA HIS A 83 -10.39 -1.44 -17.00
C HIS A 83 -10.30 -1.65 -18.52
N HIS A 84 -9.34 -0.99 -19.19
CA HIS A 84 -9.16 -1.04 -20.63
C HIS A 84 -7.84 -1.74 -21.04
N GLY A 85 -7.32 -2.62 -20.18
CA GLY A 85 -6.08 -3.34 -20.42
C GLY A 85 -4.83 -2.45 -20.41
N GLY A 86 -4.87 -1.34 -19.67
CA GLY A 86 -3.78 -0.37 -19.59
C GLY A 86 -3.74 0.66 -20.72
N ALA A 87 -4.76 0.70 -21.57
CA ALA A 87 -4.78 1.61 -22.72
C ALA A 87 -4.89 3.10 -22.35
N ARG A 88 -5.38 3.42 -21.16
CA ARG A 88 -5.56 4.80 -20.69
C ARG A 88 -4.46 5.26 -19.74
N ARG A 89 -4.07 4.40 -18.77
CA ARG A 89 -3.15 4.75 -17.68
C ARG A 89 -1.87 3.91 -17.66
N GLY A 90 -1.73 2.98 -18.62
CA GLY A 90 -0.57 2.10 -18.70
C GLY A 90 -0.67 0.89 -17.79
N MET A 91 0.48 0.38 -17.41
CA MET A 91 0.62 -0.81 -16.59
C MET A 91 1.08 -0.43 -15.19
N ASN A 92 0.58 -1.17 -14.23
CA ASN A 92 0.97 -1.16 -12.83
C ASN A 92 1.69 -2.46 -12.48
N THR A 93 2.56 -2.43 -11.46
CA THR A 93 3.27 -3.60 -10.96
C THR A 93 2.83 -3.92 -9.53
N ILE A 94 2.12 -5.03 -9.35
CA ILE A 94 1.89 -5.61 -8.02
C ILE A 94 3.20 -6.24 -7.56
N ARG A 95 3.57 -6.02 -6.29
CA ARG A 95 4.77 -6.63 -5.69
C ARG A 95 4.43 -7.43 -4.45
N GLN A 96 4.89 -8.67 -4.42
CA GLN A 96 4.93 -9.47 -3.21
C GLN A 96 6.34 -9.44 -2.64
N PHE A 97 6.49 -8.83 -1.48
CA PHE A 97 7.71 -8.79 -0.69
C PHE A 97 7.70 -9.96 0.30
N CYS A 98 8.74 -10.78 0.25
CA CYS A 98 8.96 -11.86 1.20
C CYS A 98 10.05 -11.45 2.20
N PHE A 99 9.68 -11.39 3.47
CA PHE A 99 10.55 -11.08 4.61
C PHE A 99 10.70 -12.34 5.47
N GLY A 100 11.61 -13.22 5.08
CA GLY A 100 11.66 -14.57 5.62
C GLY A 100 10.39 -15.35 5.27
N SER A 101 9.58 -15.71 6.28
CA SER A 101 8.29 -16.40 6.07
C SER A 101 7.09 -15.47 5.90
N LEU A 102 7.24 -14.16 6.13
CA LEU A 102 6.15 -13.19 6.01
C LEU A 102 6.05 -12.65 4.58
N ARG A 103 4.82 -12.55 4.07
CA ARG A 103 4.52 -12.06 2.73
C ARG A 103 3.65 -10.80 2.79
N VAL A 104 4.17 -9.69 2.30
CA VAL A 104 3.45 -8.41 2.16
C VAL A 104 3.23 -8.15 0.69
N VAL A 105 1.99 -7.94 0.29
CA VAL A 105 1.63 -7.62 -1.09
C VAL A 105 1.26 -6.15 -1.19
N HIS A 106 1.93 -5.41 -2.07
CA HIS A 106 1.59 -4.05 -2.43
C HIS A 106 0.95 -4.06 -3.82
N MET A 107 -0.32 -3.67 -3.89
CA MET A 107 -1.10 -3.75 -5.13
C MET A 107 -0.80 -2.60 -6.09
N GLY A 108 -0.11 -1.53 -5.63
CA GLY A 108 0.05 -0.31 -6.43
C GLY A 108 -1.30 0.22 -6.89
N ASP A 109 -1.36 0.80 -8.08
CA ASP A 109 -2.59 1.30 -8.68
C ASP A 109 -3.24 0.24 -9.59
N THR A 110 -3.57 -0.89 -8.99
CA THR A 110 -4.32 -1.94 -9.70
C THR A 110 -5.67 -1.37 -10.16
N GLY A 111 -5.90 -1.38 -11.47
CA GLY A 111 -7.09 -0.80 -12.12
C GLY A 111 -8.16 -1.80 -12.51
N CYS A 112 -7.96 -3.08 -12.26
CA CYS A 112 -8.94 -4.15 -12.52
C CYS A 112 -8.60 -5.40 -11.70
N VAL A 113 -9.51 -6.35 -11.63
CA VAL A 113 -9.25 -7.65 -10.98
C VAL A 113 -8.07 -8.34 -11.69
N PRO A 114 -6.99 -8.70 -10.98
CA PRO A 114 -5.86 -9.41 -11.58
C PRO A 114 -6.24 -10.77 -12.15
N GLU A 115 -5.43 -11.29 -13.07
CA GLU A 115 -5.60 -12.62 -13.63
C GLU A 115 -5.51 -13.71 -12.54
N GLU A 116 -6.17 -14.84 -12.77
CA GLU A 116 -6.28 -15.95 -11.82
C GLU A 116 -4.90 -16.48 -11.38
N SER A 117 -3.92 -16.47 -12.27
CA SER A 117 -2.54 -16.87 -11.97
C SER A 117 -1.86 -15.96 -10.95
N ALA A 118 -2.08 -14.65 -11.04
CA ALA A 118 -1.57 -13.67 -10.08
C ALA A 118 -2.30 -13.81 -8.73
N LEU A 119 -3.64 -13.89 -8.77
CA LEU A 119 -4.45 -14.10 -7.55
C LEU A 119 -4.03 -15.36 -6.79
N ALA A 120 -3.82 -16.46 -7.51
CA ALA A 120 -3.38 -17.72 -6.90
C ALA A 120 -1.97 -17.62 -6.27
N ALA A 121 -1.05 -16.88 -6.90
CA ALA A 121 0.30 -16.66 -6.35
C ALA A 121 0.28 -15.78 -5.08
N LEU A 122 -0.64 -14.82 -5.01
CA LEU A 122 -0.80 -13.91 -3.89
C LEU A 122 -1.64 -14.49 -2.73
N HIS A 123 -2.36 -15.58 -2.99
CA HIS A 123 -3.30 -16.16 -2.03
C HIS A 123 -2.67 -16.46 -0.67
N GLY A 124 -3.38 -16.07 0.39
CA GLY A 124 -2.98 -16.30 1.78
C GLY A 124 -1.75 -15.48 2.19
N CYS A 125 -1.48 -14.32 1.59
CA CYS A 125 -0.44 -13.41 2.06
C CYS A 125 -0.73 -12.89 3.48
N ASP A 126 0.31 -12.43 4.18
CA ASP A 126 0.16 -11.97 5.57
C ASP A 126 -0.43 -10.56 5.65
N ALA A 127 -0.06 -9.68 4.72
CA ALA A 127 -0.66 -8.36 4.59
C ALA A 127 -0.89 -8.01 3.11
N LEU A 128 -2.05 -7.41 2.82
CA LEU A 128 -2.43 -6.90 1.51
C LEU A 128 -2.62 -5.38 1.61
N LEU A 129 -1.71 -4.61 1.00
CA LEU A 129 -1.81 -3.16 0.86
C LEU A 129 -2.61 -2.90 -0.41
N LEU A 130 -3.88 -2.47 -0.26
CA LEU A 130 -4.90 -2.55 -1.30
C LEU A 130 -5.49 -1.17 -1.61
N PRO A 131 -5.44 -0.69 -2.87
CA PRO A 131 -6.12 0.55 -3.24
C PRO A 131 -7.63 0.35 -3.21
N ILE A 132 -8.36 1.36 -2.70
CA ILE A 132 -9.81 1.30 -2.50
C ILE A 132 -10.57 2.51 -3.05
N GLY A 133 -9.84 3.52 -3.55
CA GLY A 133 -10.41 4.83 -3.85
C GLY A 133 -11.19 4.91 -5.16
N GLY A 134 -11.12 3.92 -6.03
CA GLY A 134 -11.77 4.00 -7.34
C GLY A 134 -11.17 5.10 -8.22
N TYR A 135 -11.90 5.55 -9.24
CA TYR A 135 -11.56 6.55 -10.24
C TYR A 135 -10.24 6.27 -11.00
N TYR A 136 -9.12 6.14 -10.31
CA TYR A 136 -7.82 5.77 -10.87
C TYR A 136 -7.53 4.27 -10.73
N THR A 137 -8.06 3.63 -9.70
CA THR A 137 -7.84 2.24 -9.30
C THR A 137 -9.16 1.47 -9.22
N VAL A 138 -9.11 0.24 -8.74
CA VAL A 138 -10.31 -0.50 -8.32
C VAL A 138 -11.03 0.27 -7.20
N ASP A 139 -12.35 0.23 -7.20
CA ASP A 139 -13.17 0.82 -6.15
C ASP A 139 -13.30 -0.10 -4.92
N ALA A 140 -14.07 0.34 -3.93
CA ALA A 140 -14.23 -0.37 -2.67
C ALA A 140 -14.83 -1.79 -2.85
N GLU A 141 -15.81 -1.97 -3.73
CA GLU A 141 -16.47 -3.25 -3.98
C GLU A 141 -15.54 -4.21 -4.76
N GLU A 142 -14.84 -3.69 -5.78
CA GLU A 142 -13.85 -4.44 -6.54
C GLU A 142 -12.65 -4.85 -5.65
N ALA A 143 -12.19 -3.93 -4.79
CA ALA A 143 -11.13 -4.20 -3.82
C ALA A 143 -11.55 -5.29 -2.83
N PHE A 144 -12.77 -5.25 -2.33
CA PHE A 144 -13.31 -6.30 -1.47
C PHE A 144 -13.33 -7.66 -2.18
N ALA A 145 -13.81 -7.71 -3.44
CA ALA A 145 -13.83 -8.94 -4.23
C ALA A 145 -12.42 -9.49 -4.52
N ILE A 146 -11.42 -8.63 -4.70
CA ILE A 146 -10.01 -9.03 -4.82
C ILE A 146 -9.50 -9.60 -3.50
N ALA A 147 -9.80 -8.93 -2.37
CA ALA A 147 -9.40 -9.39 -1.05
C ALA A 147 -10.00 -10.76 -0.72
N GLU A 148 -11.26 -11.02 -1.05
CA GLU A 148 -11.88 -12.34 -0.88
C GLU A 148 -11.14 -13.45 -1.66
N LYS A 149 -10.72 -13.16 -2.90
CA LYS A 149 -9.97 -14.12 -3.73
C LYS A 149 -8.55 -14.37 -3.24
N ILE A 150 -7.85 -13.32 -2.79
CA ILE A 150 -6.50 -13.43 -2.23
C ILE A 150 -6.54 -14.03 -0.83
N ALA A 151 -7.61 -13.82 -0.06
CA ALA A 151 -7.78 -14.28 1.31
C ALA A 151 -6.57 -13.95 2.21
N PRO A 152 -6.13 -12.67 2.28
CA PRO A 152 -5.01 -12.26 3.10
C PRO A 152 -5.34 -12.39 4.58
N ARG A 153 -4.31 -12.47 5.44
CA ARG A 153 -4.52 -12.46 6.89
C ARG A 153 -4.95 -11.08 7.41
N CYS A 154 -4.38 -10.01 6.86
CA CYS A 154 -4.87 -8.65 7.10
C CYS A 154 -4.85 -7.81 5.82
N ILE A 155 -5.70 -6.80 5.77
CA ILE A 155 -5.83 -5.83 4.68
C ILE A 155 -5.49 -4.45 5.23
N VAL A 156 -4.67 -3.70 4.49
CA VAL A 156 -4.39 -2.30 4.79
C VAL A 156 -4.90 -1.48 3.61
N PRO A 157 -6.01 -0.75 3.76
CA PRO A 157 -6.54 0.09 2.69
C PRO A 157 -5.60 1.26 2.41
N MET A 158 -5.44 1.60 1.14
CA MET A 158 -4.61 2.70 0.66
C MET A 158 -5.27 3.41 -0.52
N HIS A 159 -4.68 4.49 -1.03
CA HIS A 159 -5.12 5.22 -2.21
C HIS A 159 -6.60 5.65 -2.14
N TYR A 160 -6.98 6.24 -1.02
CA TYR A 160 -8.33 6.77 -0.77
C TYR A 160 -8.24 8.23 -0.29
N ARG A 161 -9.36 8.93 -0.30
CA ARG A 161 -9.49 10.28 0.21
C ARG A 161 -9.93 10.27 1.68
N GLY A 162 -9.16 10.98 2.52
CA GLY A 162 -9.57 11.33 3.87
C GLY A 162 -10.32 12.66 3.93
N GLU A 163 -10.47 13.21 5.12
CA GLU A 163 -11.09 14.53 5.33
C GLU A 163 -10.19 15.65 4.79
N ASP A 164 -8.88 15.59 5.09
CA ASP A 164 -7.91 16.64 4.78
C ASP A 164 -6.80 16.19 3.81
N PHE A 165 -6.91 15.03 3.18
CA PHE A 165 -5.91 14.51 2.25
C PHE A 165 -6.49 13.69 1.11
N GLY A 166 -5.71 13.57 0.04
CA GLY A 166 -6.04 12.79 -1.15
C GLY A 166 -6.75 13.60 -2.23
N PHE A 167 -6.88 13.02 -3.42
CA PHE A 167 -7.56 13.66 -4.55
C PHE A 167 -9.08 13.63 -4.35
N ASP A 168 -9.75 14.71 -4.76
CA ASP A 168 -11.22 14.87 -4.59
C ASP A 168 -12.04 13.80 -5.30
N GLU A 169 -11.52 13.22 -6.38
CA GLU A 169 -12.16 12.18 -7.17
C GLU A 169 -12.18 10.81 -6.48
N LEU A 170 -11.32 10.60 -5.49
CA LEU A 170 -11.22 9.31 -4.82
C LEU A 170 -12.38 9.08 -3.85
N GLY A 171 -12.79 7.82 -3.75
CA GLY A 171 -13.69 7.34 -2.72
C GLY A 171 -13.07 7.43 -1.33
N THR A 172 -13.92 7.37 -0.31
CA THR A 172 -13.52 7.44 1.09
C THR A 172 -13.31 6.06 1.71
N LEU A 173 -12.61 6.03 2.83
CA LEU A 173 -12.37 4.81 3.61
C LEU A 173 -13.67 4.11 4.04
N ASP A 174 -14.70 4.89 4.40
CA ASP A 174 -15.98 4.38 4.90
C ASP A 174 -16.69 3.48 3.88
N ALA A 175 -16.55 3.77 2.59
CA ALA A 175 -17.14 2.94 1.53
C ALA A 175 -16.57 1.51 1.54
N PHE A 176 -15.29 1.36 1.89
CA PHE A 176 -14.64 0.05 1.97
C PHE A 176 -14.90 -0.64 3.33
N THR A 177 -14.74 0.09 4.43
CA THR A 177 -14.88 -0.51 5.77
C THR A 177 -16.33 -0.95 6.06
N ALA A 178 -17.34 -0.32 5.43
CA ALA A 178 -18.74 -0.74 5.54
C ALA A 178 -19.03 -2.14 4.96
N LEU A 179 -18.11 -2.71 4.17
CA LEU A 179 -18.23 -4.06 3.61
C LEU A 179 -17.81 -5.17 4.59
N PHE A 180 -17.28 -4.80 5.76
CA PHE A 180 -16.79 -5.73 6.79
C PHE A 180 -17.64 -5.61 8.07
N ALA A 181 -17.62 -6.65 8.90
CA ALA A 181 -18.15 -6.54 10.24
C ALA A 181 -17.31 -5.57 11.08
N ALA A 182 -17.94 -4.80 11.96
CA ALA A 182 -17.26 -3.75 12.72
C ALA A 182 -16.08 -4.30 13.58
N GLU A 183 -16.20 -5.52 14.07
CA GLU A 183 -15.16 -6.22 14.84
C GLU A 183 -13.95 -6.64 14.02
N GLU A 184 -14.06 -6.64 12.68
CA GLU A 184 -12.96 -6.96 11.76
C GLU A 184 -12.15 -5.71 11.38
N VAL A 185 -12.65 -4.49 11.68
CA VAL A 185 -12.00 -3.23 11.32
C VAL A 185 -11.30 -2.61 12.53
N HIS A 186 -9.99 -2.44 12.43
CA HIS A 186 -9.13 -1.98 13.52
C HIS A 186 -8.47 -0.63 13.17
N PHE A 187 -9.02 0.46 13.70
CA PHE A 187 -8.42 1.79 13.58
C PHE A 187 -7.26 1.94 14.57
N LEU A 188 -6.07 2.16 14.05
CA LEU A 188 -4.88 2.37 14.86
C LEU A 188 -4.77 3.85 15.30
N LYS A 189 -4.01 4.09 16.37
CA LYS A 189 -3.62 5.43 16.84
C LYS A 189 -2.19 5.79 16.40
N SER A 190 -1.67 5.12 15.40
CA SER A 190 -0.33 5.29 14.84
C SER A 190 -0.38 5.00 13.34
N ASP A 191 0.52 5.60 12.60
CA ASP A 191 0.79 5.29 11.20
C ASP A 191 1.48 3.92 11.03
N THR A 192 1.91 3.31 12.12
CA THR A 192 2.79 2.14 12.15
C THR A 192 2.16 0.96 12.89
N PHE A 193 2.36 -0.23 12.35
CA PHE A 193 2.07 -1.51 13.01
C PHE A 193 3.17 -2.53 12.77
N THR A 194 3.19 -3.59 13.58
CA THR A 194 4.13 -4.71 13.43
C THR A 194 3.40 -5.93 12.90
N LEU A 195 3.86 -6.45 11.78
CA LEU A 195 3.39 -7.70 11.18
C LEU A 195 4.24 -8.86 11.71
N THR A 196 3.60 -9.84 12.31
CA THR A 196 4.21 -11.09 12.77
C THR A 196 3.53 -12.30 12.12
N ALA A 197 3.93 -13.51 12.42
CA ALA A 197 3.25 -14.73 11.94
C ALA A 197 1.81 -14.90 12.50
N ALA A 198 1.48 -14.24 13.61
CA ALA A 198 0.17 -14.37 14.29
C ALA A 198 -0.74 -13.15 14.06
N GLU A 199 -0.18 -11.94 14.05
CA GLU A 199 -0.88 -10.66 14.11
C GLU A 199 -0.33 -9.65 13.09
N PRO A 200 -1.11 -8.65 12.64
CA PRO A 200 -2.53 -8.45 12.89
C PRO A 200 -3.44 -9.29 11.96
N ARG A 201 -4.77 -9.21 12.20
CA ARG A 201 -5.83 -9.84 11.39
C ARG A 201 -6.91 -8.81 11.06
N GLY A 202 -7.69 -9.05 9.99
CA GLY A 202 -8.80 -8.18 9.57
C GLY A 202 -8.31 -6.94 8.82
N VAL A 203 -9.11 -5.89 8.82
CA VAL A 203 -8.80 -4.61 8.17
C VAL A 203 -8.06 -3.73 9.16
N ILE A 204 -6.83 -3.39 8.85
CA ILE A 204 -5.97 -2.53 9.68
C ILE A 204 -5.92 -1.16 9.03
N VAL A 205 -6.40 -0.16 9.74
CA VAL A 205 -6.43 1.23 9.29
C VAL A 205 -5.44 2.06 10.10
N PRO A 206 -4.22 2.30 9.58
CA PRO A 206 -3.26 3.18 10.23
C PRO A 206 -3.77 4.63 10.26
N GLN A 207 -3.42 5.37 11.31
CA GLN A 207 -3.67 6.80 11.37
C GLN A 207 -2.64 7.54 10.53
N LEU A 208 -3.06 8.48 9.67
CA LEU A 208 -2.14 9.31 8.93
C LEU A 208 -1.44 10.30 9.89
N GLU A 209 -0.10 10.22 9.98
CA GLU A 209 0.72 11.16 10.75
C GLU A 209 1.48 12.15 9.83
N ASN A 210 1.68 11.79 8.56
CA ASN A 210 2.36 12.61 7.55
C ASN A 210 1.38 13.54 6.81
N ALA A 211 0.47 14.20 7.55
CA ALA A 211 -0.40 15.23 6.99
C ALA A 211 0.28 16.61 7.04
N GLU A 212 -0.06 17.49 6.07
CA GLU A 212 0.30 18.90 6.17
C GLU A 212 -0.35 19.50 7.43
N LYS A 213 0.46 20.20 8.22
CA LYS A 213 -0.10 20.96 9.35
C LYS A 213 -0.83 22.16 8.79
N THR A 214 -2.15 22.15 8.85
CA THR A 214 -2.93 23.36 8.63
C THR A 214 -2.61 24.29 9.79
N ASP A 215 -1.80 25.32 9.51
CA ASP A 215 -1.64 26.43 10.45
C ASP A 215 -3.04 27.00 10.70
N GLY A 216 -3.56 26.74 11.90
CA GLY A 216 -4.89 27.21 12.31
C GLY A 216 -4.93 28.74 12.20
N VAL A 217 -5.77 29.23 11.30
CA VAL A 217 -6.13 30.65 11.14
C VAL A 217 -7.08 31.04 12.26
#